data_d29eaa694b7dd1e279aa57836dfe59e2
#
_entry.id   d29eaa694b7dd1e279aa57836dfe59e2
#
_cell.length_a   1.000
_cell.length_b   1.000
_cell.length_c   1.000
_cell.angle_alpha   90.00
_cell.angle_beta   90.00
_cell.angle_gamma   90.00
#
_symmetry.space_group_name_H-M   'P 1'
#
loop_
_entity.id
_entity.type
_entity.pdbx_description
1 polymer ?
#
loop_
_entity_poly.entity_id
_entity_poly.type
_entity_poly.pdbx_seq_one_letter_code
_entity_poly.pdbx_strand_id
1 'polypeptide(L)'
;MTKLKKENFKMFINGEWVDAEDKLVLKSHNPANSEYLANFPDATEGDVNRAVEAAQEAFKTWKYTTVSERAALLNKIADIIDANTELLATVESLDNGKPIRETLNVDVPFSARHFRYFAGCILADEGQATVLDEKFLSLVLREPIGVVGQIIPWNFPFLMAAWKIAPALAAGNTIVLKPSSITSLSLLTFVELIQDVLPKGVLNVITGRGSKSGEFLKNHQGLNKLAFTGSTEIGKKIAVAAAEKLIPATLELGGKSANIILDDANIEKALDGVQLGILFNQGQVCCAGSRIFVQEGIYDDFVEKVKEKFAKIKIGDPLDPNTQMGSQIDDKQAEKIVNYIEIAKKEGGEVIVGGERYTENGCDKGAFVKPTLIAGVNNGCRISQEEVFGPVSVIIKFKTDEEVIAQANDSEYGLAGAVFSTNITRALNIARRVETGRVWVNTYNQIPEHAPFGGYKKSGIGRETHKVILEHYSQMKNILIDLSDDVSGFYN
;
A
#
# COMPACT_ATOMS: atom_id res chain seq x y z
N MET A 1 15.31 25.87 3.99
CA MET A 1 14.89 24.74 3.12
C MET A 1 15.91 23.61 3.26
N THR A 2 15.50 22.44 3.70
CA THR A 2 16.39 21.29 3.87
C THR A 2 16.64 20.69 2.49
N LYS A 3 17.80 20.92 1.90
CA LYS A 3 18.21 20.25 0.66
C LYS A 3 18.59 18.81 0.97
N LEU A 4 18.23 17.89 0.09
CA LEU A 4 18.79 16.54 0.11
C LEU A 4 20.31 16.63 0.04
N LYS A 5 21.00 15.86 0.87
CA LYS A 5 22.48 15.84 0.88
C LYS A 5 23.08 15.17 -0.36
N LYS A 6 22.24 14.46 -1.13
CA LYS A 6 22.64 13.63 -2.26
C LYS A 6 21.77 13.94 -3.48
N GLU A 7 22.40 14.27 -4.61
CA GLU A 7 21.71 14.59 -5.86
C GLU A 7 21.68 13.44 -6.87
N ASN A 8 22.49 12.38 -6.66
CA ASN A 8 22.57 11.25 -7.58
C ASN A 8 22.47 9.94 -6.81
N PHE A 9 21.37 9.26 -6.97
CA PHE A 9 21.14 7.93 -6.44
C PHE A 9 21.48 6.88 -7.49
N LYS A 10 21.70 5.64 -7.06
CA LYS A 10 22.00 4.47 -7.88
C LYS A 10 21.03 3.34 -7.55
N MET A 11 20.97 2.34 -8.41
CA MET A 11 20.31 1.06 -8.10
C MET A 11 21.19 0.23 -7.18
N PHE A 12 20.58 -0.63 -6.38
CA PHE A 12 21.27 -1.57 -5.50
C PHE A 12 21.11 -2.99 -6.03
N ILE A 13 22.16 -3.55 -6.61
CA ILE A 13 22.12 -4.87 -7.22
C ILE A 13 23.34 -5.68 -6.70
N ASN A 14 23.07 -6.87 -6.17
CA ASN A 14 24.07 -7.79 -5.64
C ASN A 14 25.00 -7.16 -4.59
N GLY A 15 24.47 -6.28 -3.73
CA GLY A 15 25.23 -5.59 -2.70
C GLY A 15 26.11 -4.44 -3.22
N GLU A 16 25.87 -3.96 -4.44
CA GLU A 16 26.62 -2.88 -5.07
C GLU A 16 25.69 -1.78 -5.61
N TRP A 17 26.17 -0.53 -5.53
CA TRP A 17 25.47 0.63 -6.06
C TRP A 17 25.89 0.86 -7.53
N VAL A 18 24.95 0.68 -8.45
CA VAL A 18 25.20 0.70 -9.90
C VAL A 18 24.33 1.70 -10.63
N ASP A 19 24.87 2.27 -11.71
CA ASP A 19 24.12 3.07 -12.69
C ASP A 19 23.41 2.13 -13.67
N ALA A 20 22.44 2.65 -14.45
CA ALA A 20 21.87 1.90 -15.58
C ALA A 20 22.95 1.67 -16.67
N GLU A 21 22.85 0.54 -17.39
CA GLU A 21 23.79 0.22 -18.48
C GLU A 21 23.84 1.30 -19.55
N ASP A 22 22.69 1.87 -19.91
CA ASP A 22 22.56 2.96 -20.88
C ASP A 22 22.83 4.36 -20.27
N LYS A 23 23.09 4.43 -18.97
CA LYS A 23 23.32 5.64 -18.16
C LYS A 23 22.17 6.64 -18.21
N LEU A 24 20.98 6.23 -18.64
CA LEU A 24 19.79 7.06 -18.57
C LEU A 24 19.33 7.24 -17.13
N VAL A 25 18.93 8.46 -16.82
CA VAL A 25 18.44 8.84 -15.49
C VAL A 25 17.06 9.47 -15.57
N LEU A 26 16.30 9.30 -14.51
CA LEU A 26 15.07 10.02 -14.22
C LEU A 26 15.34 11.08 -13.15
N LYS A 27 14.49 12.10 -13.11
CA LYS A 27 14.56 13.21 -12.16
C LYS A 27 13.41 13.14 -11.20
N SER A 28 13.68 13.27 -9.91
CA SER A 28 12.69 13.54 -8.90
C SER A 28 12.58 15.04 -8.68
N HIS A 29 11.35 15.50 -8.44
CA HIS A 29 11.02 16.88 -8.12
C HIS A 29 10.09 16.91 -6.91
N ASN A 30 10.26 17.91 -6.07
CA ASN A 30 9.34 18.16 -4.96
C ASN A 30 7.98 18.61 -5.51
N PRO A 31 6.89 17.84 -5.30
CA PRO A 31 5.59 18.17 -5.86
C PRO A 31 4.95 19.45 -5.24
N ALA A 32 5.48 19.92 -4.11
CA ALA A 32 4.99 21.12 -3.45
C ALA A 32 5.48 22.43 -4.10
N ASN A 33 6.60 22.39 -4.85
CA ASN A 33 7.18 23.61 -5.43
C ASN A 33 7.91 23.38 -6.77
N SER A 34 7.86 22.16 -7.30
CA SER A 34 8.53 21.72 -8.53
C SER A 34 10.07 21.81 -8.50
N GLU A 35 10.68 22.02 -7.33
CA GLU A 35 12.14 22.05 -7.21
C GLU A 35 12.74 20.67 -7.50
N TYR A 36 13.85 20.67 -8.25
CA TYR A 36 14.63 19.47 -8.48
C TYR A 36 15.21 18.92 -7.17
N LEU A 37 15.05 17.62 -6.95
CA LEU A 37 15.56 16.92 -5.77
C LEU A 37 16.80 16.07 -6.10
N ALA A 38 16.67 15.12 -7.02
CA ALA A 38 17.75 14.18 -7.33
C ALA A 38 17.52 13.46 -8.66
N ASN A 39 18.58 12.80 -9.14
CA ASN A 39 18.54 11.83 -10.23
C ASN A 39 18.61 10.39 -9.70
N PHE A 40 18.01 9.45 -10.43
CA PHE A 40 18.16 8.00 -10.22
C PHE A 40 18.08 7.27 -11.56
N PRO A 41 18.64 6.05 -11.70
CA PRO A 41 18.72 5.34 -12.97
C PRO A 41 17.36 4.92 -13.53
N ASP A 42 17.25 4.82 -14.87
CA ASP A 42 16.12 4.23 -15.59
C ASP A 42 16.51 2.85 -16.12
N ALA A 43 16.43 1.81 -15.29
CA ALA A 43 16.92 0.47 -15.53
C ALA A 43 16.60 -0.09 -16.92
N THR A 44 17.59 -0.72 -17.53
CA THR A 44 17.46 -1.49 -18.77
C THR A 44 17.00 -2.92 -18.49
N GLU A 45 16.73 -3.69 -19.54
CA GLU A 45 16.47 -5.12 -19.42
C GLU A 45 17.69 -5.87 -18.83
N GLY A 46 18.90 -5.50 -19.23
CA GLY A 46 20.13 -6.05 -18.70
C GLY A 46 20.30 -5.82 -17.19
N ASP A 47 19.92 -4.63 -16.70
CA ASP A 47 19.92 -4.32 -15.28
C ASP A 47 18.93 -5.21 -14.50
N VAL A 48 17.74 -5.42 -15.05
CA VAL A 48 16.71 -6.30 -14.44
C VAL A 48 17.20 -7.75 -14.41
N ASN A 49 17.81 -8.23 -15.51
CA ASN A 49 18.35 -9.57 -15.59
C ASN A 49 19.43 -9.78 -14.52
N ARG A 50 20.39 -8.85 -14.37
CA ARG A 50 21.42 -8.92 -13.32
C ARG A 50 20.83 -8.95 -11.91
N ALA A 51 19.78 -8.18 -11.66
CA ALA A 51 19.13 -8.17 -10.36
C ALA A 51 18.44 -9.50 -10.04
N VAL A 52 17.77 -10.10 -11.04
CA VAL A 52 17.11 -11.41 -10.87
C VAL A 52 18.13 -12.53 -10.73
N GLU A 53 19.20 -12.53 -11.53
CA GLU A 53 20.30 -13.50 -11.42
C GLU A 53 20.97 -13.43 -10.05
N ALA A 54 21.24 -12.22 -9.54
CA ALA A 54 21.78 -12.02 -8.19
C ALA A 54 20.84 -12.58 -7.11
N ALA A 55 19.55 -12.35 -7.26
CA ALA A 55 18.54 -12.89 -6.34
C ALA A 55 18.46 -14.42 -6.39
N GLN A 56 18.55 -15.03 -7.59
CA GLN A 56 18.57 -16.48 -7.76
C GLN A 56 19.80 -17.12 -7.12
N GLU A 57 20.97 -16.49 -7.31
CA GLU A 57 22.21 -16.99 -6.70
C GLU A 57 22.15 -16.91 -5.17
N ALA A 58 21.72 -15.76 -4.63
CA ALA A 58 21.56 -15.58 -3.20
C ALA A 58 20.54 -16.56 -2.59
N PHE A 59 19.48 -16.89 -3.32
CA PHE A 59 18.43 -17.81 -2.84
C PHE A 59 18.97 -19.22 -2.55
N LYS A 60 20.00 -19.67 -3.24
CA LYS A 60 20.59 -21.01 -3.04
C LYS A 60 21.07 -21.23 -1.60
N THR A 61 21.51 -20.17 -0.92
CA THR A 61 21.96 -20.22 0.48
C THR A 61 20.97 -19.60 1.45
N TRP A 62 20.35 -18.46 1.07
CA TRP A 62 19.44 -17.71 1.91
C TRP A 62 18.24 -18.55 2.40
N LYS A 63 17.67 -19.39 1.56
CA LYS A 63 16.55 -20.28 1.91
C LYS A 63 16.82 -21.26 3.06
N TYR A 64 18.10 -21.50 3.38
CA TYR A 64 18.52 -22.38 4.47
C TYR A 64 18.88 -21.62 5.76
N THR A 65 18.80 -20.29 5.77
CA THR A 65 18.98 -19.53 6.99
C THR A 65 17.90 -19.92 8.02
N THR A 66 18.27 -19.96 9.28
CA THR A 66 17.32 -20.30 10.35
C THR A 66 16.31 -19.18 10.56
N VAL A 67 15.15 -19.51 11.08
CA VAL A 67 14.13 -18.50 11.46
C VAL A 67 14.69 -17.47 12.45
N SER A 68 15.55 -17.91 13.38
CA SER A 68 16.19 -17.04 14.38
C SER A 68 17.16 -16.02 13.74
N GLU A 69 17.95 -16.45 12.76
CA GLU A 69 18.83 -15.55 12.00
C GLU A 69 18.02 -14.50 11.24
N ARG A 70 16.96 -14.90 10.52
CA ARG A 70 16.10 -13.95 9.81
C ARG A 70 15.38 -13.00 10.76
N ALA A 71 14.86 -13.49 11.90
CA ALA A 71 14.24 -12.65 12.91
C ALA A 71 15.22 -11.59 13.47
N ALA A 72 16.47 -11.98 13.74
CA ALA A 72 17.51 -11.05 14.21
C ALA A 72 17.82 -9.96 13.17
N LEU A 73 17.92 -10.31 11.88
CA LEU A 73 18.15 -9.37 10.78
C LEU A 73 16.98 -8.39 10.61
N LEU A 74 15.73 -8.87 10.69
CA LEU A 74 14.53 -8.04 10.61
C LEU A 74 14.46 -7.04 11.78
N ASN A 75 14.77 -7.47 13.00
CA ASN A 75 14.84 -6.57 14.15
C ASN A 75 15.94 -5.52 13.99
N LYS A 76 17.13 -5.91 13.49
CA LYS A 76 18.22 -4.97 13.20
C LYS A 76 17.81 -3.93 12.17
N ILE A 77 17.08 -4.32 11.12
CA ILE A 77 16.52 -3.38 10.13
C ILE A 77 15.57 -2.41 10.80
N ALA A 78 14.66 -2.88 11.66
CA ALA A 78 13.73 -2.04 12.39
C ALA A 78 14.45 -1.02 13.29
N ASP A 79 15.49 -1.45 14.00
CA ASP A 79 16.30 -0.56 14.86
C ASP A 79 17.00 0.54 14.05
N ILE A 80 17.49 0.21 12.84
CA ILE A 80 18.08 1.20 11.92
C ILE A 80 17.03 2.19 11.43
N ILE A 81 15.80 1.75 11.13
CA ILE A 81 14.70 2.64 10.72
C ILE A 81 14.39 3.61 11.86
N ASP A 82 14.22 3.12 13.09
CA ASP A 82 13.92 3.97 14.25
C ASP A 82 15.02 4.99 14.52
N ALA A 83 16.29 4.58 14.41
CA ALA A 83 17.44 5.46 14.59
C ALA A 83 17.56 6.56 13.51
N ASN A 84 16.87 6.40 12.36
CA ASN A 84 16.93 7.33 11.23
C ASN A 84 15.56 7.90 10.84
N THR A 85 14.60 7.92 11.76
CA THR A 85 13.21 8.33 11.51
C THR A 85 13.12 9.72 10.88
N GLU A 86 13.82 10.72 11.41
CA GLU A 86 13.78 12.09 10.88
C GLU A 86 14.32 12.19 9.44
N LEU A 87 15.40 11.48 9.14
CA LEU A 87 15.99 11.44 7.79
C LEU A 87 14.99 10.84 6.79
N LEU A 88 14.49 9.64 7.10
CA LEU A 88 13.57 8.93 6.22
C LEU A 88 12.25 9.69 6.02
N ALA A 89 11.69 10.25 7.10
CA ALA A 89 10.48 11.05 7.04
C ALA A 89 10.65 12.33 6.21
N THR A 90 11.78 13.02 6.36
CA THR A 90 12.08 14.23 5.58
C THR A 90 12.21 13.91 4.08
N VAL A 91 12.95 12.86 3.73
CA VAL A 91 13.10 12.43 2.33
C VAL A 91 11.76 12.01 1.73
N GLU A 92 10.96 11.25 2.48
CA GLU A 92 9.62 10.82 2.06
C GLU A 92 8.71 12.03 1.79
N SER A 93 8.68 13.02 2.70
CA SER A 93 7.86 14.24 2.55
C SER A 93 8.30 15.08 1.36
N LEU A 94 9.60 15.23 1.12
CA LEU A 94 10.12 15.98 -0.03
C LEU A 94 9.79 15.31 -1.37
N ASP A 95 9.91 13.98 -1.44
CA ASP A 95 9.73 13.19 -2.67
C ASP A 95 8.25 12.94 -3.01
N ASN A 96 7.36 12.93 -1.98
CA ASN A 96 5.95 12.59 -2.13
C ASN A 96 5.01 13.81 -2.01
N GLY A 97 5.38 14.83 -1.24
CA GLY A 97 4.54 15.99 -0.96
C GLY A 97 3.61 15.85 0.25
N LYS A 98 3.61 14.72 0.95
CA LYS A 98 2.80 14.55 2.17
C LYS A 98 3.40 15.30 3.37
N PRO A 99 2.56 15.73 4.33
CA PRO A 99 3.04 16.47 5.49
C PRO A 99 4.03 15.68 6.33
N ILE A 100 5.09 16.33 6.79
CA ILE A 100 6.12 15.75 7.65
C ILE A 100 5.53 15.12 8.93
N ARG A 101 4.42 15.65 9.44
CA ARG A 101 3.72 15.08 10.59
C ARG A 101 3.17 13.67 10.32
N GLU A 102 2.82 13.35 9.06
CA GLU A 102 2.35 12.01 8.68
C GLU A 102 3.53 11.05 8.53
N THR A 103 4.61 11.47 7.88
CA THR A 103 5.78 10.61 7.69
C THR A 103 6.51 10.31 9.00
N LEU A 104 6.61 11.29 9.91
CA LEU A 104 7.21 11.12 11.24
C LEU A 104 6.40 10.25 12.20
N ASN A 105 5.05 10.35 12.15
CA ASN A 105 4.21 9.68 13.14
C ASN A 105 3.54 8.39 12.61
N VAL A 106 3.51 8.22 11.28
CA VAL A 106 2.85 7.07 10.65
C VAL A 106 3.81 6.30 9.76
N ASP A 107 4.25 6.82 8.61
CA ASP A 107 4.89 6.03 7.56
C ASP A 107 6.17 5.34 8.05
N VAL A 108 7.08 6.08 8.67
CA VAL A 108 8.37 5.55 9.12
C VAL A 108 8.21 4.65 10.35
N PRO A 109 7.50 5.05 11.43
CA PRO A 109 7.29 4.17 12.57
C PRO A 109 6.52 2.89 12.24
N PHE A 110 5.53 2.95 11.34
CA PHE A 110 4.81 1.76 10.89
C PHE A 110 5.71 0.82 10.12
N SER A 111 6.62 1.35 9.29
CA SER A 111 7.59 0.54 8.57
C SER A 111 8.48 -0.26 9.54
N ALA A 112 9.03 0.38 10.56
CA ALA A 112 9.82 -0.31 11.61
C ALA A 112 9.01 -1.40 12.32
N ARG A 113 7.75 -1.09 12.69
CA ARG A 113 6.86 -2.07 13.35
C ARG A 113 6.55 -3.28 12.49
N HIS A 114 6.42 -3.13 11.16
CA HIS A 114 6.22 -4.26 10.25
C HIS A 114 7.41 -5.22 10.27
N PHE A 115 8.64 -4.70 10.24
CA PHE A 115 9.82 -5.56 10.35
C PHE A 115 9.85 -6.30 11.70
N ARG A 116 9.57 -5.63 12.82
CA ARG A 116 9.50 -6.28 14.15
C ARG A 116 8.37 -7.31 14.24
N TYR A 117 7.22 -6.99 13.68
CA TYR A 117 6.08 -7.90 13.66
C TYR A 117 6.42 -9.21 12.96
N PHE A 118 7.01 -9.14 11.76
CA PHE A 118 7.38 -10.34 11.01
C PHE A 118 8.58 -11.07 11.63
N ALA A 119 9.49 -10.39 12.29
CA ALA A 119 10.52 -11.02 13.12
C ALA A 119 9.93 -11.90 14.22
N GLY A 120 8.84 -11.43 14.86
CA GLY A 120 8.09 -12.21 15.84
C GLY A 120 7.26 -13.33 15.22
N CYS A 121 6.57 -13.06 14.12
CA CYS A 121 5.68 -14.02 13.46
C CYS A 121 6.40 -15.29 13.00
N ILE A 122 7.59 -15.16 12.41
CA ILE A 122 8.30 -16.34 11.88
C ILE A 122 8.82 -17.28 12.97
N LEU A 123 9.02 -16.79 14.20
CA LEU A 123 9.37 -17.63 15.35
C LEU A 123 8.20 -18.49 15.82
N ALA A 124 6.98 -18.11 15.46
CA ALA A 124 5.72 -18.81 15.78
C ALA A 124 5.04 -19.40 14.52
N ASP A 125 5.73 -19.45 13.38
CA ASP A 125 5.22 -20.07 12.15
C ASP A 125 5.56 -21.56 12.17
N GLU A 126 4.57 -22.39 12.53
CA GLU A 126 4.73 -23.82 12.78
C GLU A 126 4.34 -24.64 11.54
N GLY A 127 5.04 -25.74 11.33
CA GLY A 127 4.60 -26.83 10.46
C GLY A 127 3.58 -27.74 11.16
N GLN A 128 3.09 -28.74 10.46
CA GLN A 128 2.15 -29.72 11.00
C GLN A 128 2.75 -31.13 10.95
N ALA A 129 2.54 -31.91 12.01
CA ALA A 129 2.83 -33.32 12.04
C ALA A 129 1.55 -34.06 12.41
N THR A 130 1.13 -35.01 11.56
CA THR A 130 -0.10 -35.83 11.78
C THR A 130 0.26 -37.29 11.72
N VAL A 131 0.01 -38.01 12.80
CA VAL A 131 0.07 -39.46 12.83
C VAL A 131 -1.22 -39.95 12.16
N LEU A 132 -1.11 -40.56 10.97
CA LEU A 132 -2.25 -41.06 10.22
C LEU A 132 -2.74 -42.37 10.80
N ASP A 133 -1.80 -43.28 11.11
CA ASP A 133 -1.99 -44.55 11.80
C ASP A 133 -0.65 -45.03 12.39
N GLU A 134 -0.57 -46.28 12.80
CA GLU A 134 0.66 -46.85 13.38
C GLU A 134 1.84 -46.92 12.39
N LYS A 135 1.56 -46.83 11.07
CA LYS A 135 2.56 -46.99 10.01
C LYS A 135 2.95 -45.66 9.38
N PHE A 136 2.04 -44.68 9.31
CA PHE A 136 2.26 -43.48 8.53
C PHE A 136 2.27 -42.19 9.36
N LEU A 137 3.32 -41.40 9.14
CA LEU A 137 3.47 -40.03 9.66
C LEU A 137 3.50 -39.07 8.49
N SER A 138 2.63 -38.05 8.53
CA SER A 138 2.60 -36.96 7.57
C SER A 138 3.18 -35.70 8.19
N LEU A 139 4.21 -35.13 7.56
CA LEU A 139 4.76 -33.82 7.89
C LEU A 139 4.34 -32.80 6.81
N VAL A 140 3.89 -31.63 7.23
CA VAL A 140 3.62 -30.49 6.33
C VAL A 140 4.59 -29.37 6.69
N LEU A 141 5.48 -29.04 5.76
CA LEU A 141 6.49 -28.00 5.90
C LEU A 141 6.11 -26.79 5.04
N ARG A 142 6.52 -25.61 5.48
CA ARG A 142 6.47 -24.39 4.66
C ARG A 142 7.88 -24.08 4.16
N GLU A 143 8.00 -23.90 2.85
CA GLU A 143 9.27 -23.57 2.19
C GLU A 143 9.13 -22.21 1.48
N PRO A 144 10.19 -21.38 1.41
CA PRO A 144 10.17 -20.15 0.64
C PRO A 144 9.89 -20.43 -0.85
N ILE A 145 9.18 -19.50 -1.51
CA ILE A 145 8.80 -19.66 -2.91
C ILE A 145 10.02 -19.48 -3.84
N GLY A 146 10.91 -18.53 -3.53
CA GLY A 146 12.07 -18.24 -4.37
C GLY A 146 12.31 -16.73 -4.55
N VAL A 147 12.53 -16.31 -5.80
CA VAL A 147 12.75 -14.91 -6.16
C VAL A 147 11.41 -14.20 -6.33
N VAL A 148 11.20 -13.11 -5.59
CA VAL A 148 9.98 -12.32 -5.62
C VAL A 148 10.21 -10.99 -6.32
N GLY A 149 9.48 -10.75 -7.42
CA GLY A 149 9.38 -9.45 -8.05
C GLY A 149 8.36 -8.59 -7.32
N GLN A 150 8.78 -7.46 -6.79
CA GLN A 150 7.93 -6.53 -6.03
C GLN A 150 7.85 -5.18 -6.74
N ILE A 151 6.63 -4.68 -6.99
CA ILE A 151 6.39 -3.37 -7.58
C ILE A 151 5.48 -2.59 -6.66
N ILE A 152 5.94 -1.41 -6.21
CA ILE A 152 5.27 -0.59 -5.23
C ILE A 152 4.82 0.76 -5.80
N PRO A 153 3.72 1.35 -5.27
CA PRO A 153 3.16 2.61 -5.72
C PRO A 153 3.93 3.82 -5.16
N TRP A 154 3.46 5.00 -5.54
CA TRP A 154 4.04 6.28 -5.16
C TRP A 154 3.42 6.92 -3.92
N ASN A 155 2.25 6.48 -3.47
CA ASN A 155 1.50 7.17 -2.41
C ASN A 155 2.01 6.88 -0.98
N PHE A 156 2.60 5.72 -0.75
CA PHE A 156 3.29 5.34 0.49
C PHE A 156 4.59 4.60 0.16
N PRO A 157 5.58 5.30 -0.43
CA PRO A 157 6.77 4.64 -1.00
C PRO A 157 7.48 3.74 0.00
N PHE A 158 7.84 4.27 1.17
CA PHE A 158 8.58 3.54 2.17
C PHE A 158 7.74 2.49 2.91
N LEU A 159 6.52 2.84 3.29
CA LEU A 159 5.63 1.91 4.00
C LEU A 159 5.25 0.70 3.12
N MET A 160 4.96 0.90 1.83
CA MET A 160 4.66 -0.20 0.91
C MET A 160 5.88 -1.07 0.61
N ALA A 161 7.09 -0.50 0.64
CA ALA A 161 8.32 -1.29 0.61
C ALA A 161 8.42 -2.19 1.85
N ALA A 162 8.21 -1.65 3.05
CA ALA A 162 8.25 -2.42 4.29
C ALA A 162 7.20 -3.55 4.31
N TRP A 163 5.97 -3.28 3.85
CA TRP A 163 4.90 -4.30 3.76
C TRP A 163 5.27 -5.50 2.90
N LYS A 164 6.11 -5.30 1.87
CA LYS A 164 6.50 -6.36 0.94
C LYS A 164 7.85 -6.99 1.27
N ILE A 165 8.84 -6.18 1.70
CA ILE A 165 10.18 -6.65 2.03
C ILE A 165 10.14 -7.53 3.30
N ALA A 166 9.50 -7.04 4.38
CA ALA A 166 9.55 -7.71 5.67
C ALA A 166 8.99 -9.15 5.63
N PRO A 167 7.77 -9.43 5.13
CA PRO A 167 7.26 -10.80 5.06
C PRO A 167 8.02 -11.69 4.06
N ALA A 168 8.51 -11.13 2.94
CA ALA A 168 9.28 -11.89 1.96
C ALA A 168 10.61 -12.38 2.55
N LEU A 169 11.35 -11.51 3.25
CA LEU A 169 12.58 -11.88 3.97
C LEU A 169 12.30 -12.85 5.12
N ALA A 170 11.23 -12.59 5.89
CA ALA A 170 10.79 -13.46 6.97
C ALA A 170 10.58 -14.91 6.49
N ALA A 171 9.88 -15.08 5.37
CA ALA A 171 9.64 -16.39 4.77
C ALA A 171 10.86 -17.00 4.06
N GLY A 172 12.00 -16.30 3.97
CA GLY A 172 13.24 -16.81 3.38
C GLY A 172 13.35 -16.64 1.86
N ASN A 173 12.58 -15.70 1.27
CA ASN A 173 12.66 -15.37 -0.15
C ASN A 173 13.74 -14.32 -0.43
N THR A 174 14.19 -14.24 -1.68
CA THR A 174 15.00 -13.13 -2.19
C THR A 174 14.15 -12.20 -3.03
N ILE A 175 14.58 -10.94 -3.17
CA ILE A 175 13.73 -9.85 -3.64
C ILE A 175 14.38 -9.07 -4.76
N VAL A 176 13.60 -8.77 -5.81
CA VAL A 176 13.87 -7.69 -6.75
C VAL A 176 12.73 -6.69 -6.65
N LEU A 177 12.99 -5.52 -6.05
CA LEU A 177 11.98 -4.50 -5.79
C LEU A 177 12.16 -3.33 -6.74
N LYS A 178 11.03 -2.86 -7.29
CA LYS A 178 10.94 -1.67 -8.14
C LYS A 178 9.99 -0.66 -7.51
N PRO A 179 10.49 0.49 -6.99
CA PRO A 179 9.65 1.60 -6.55
C PRO A 179 8.99 2.31 -7.73
N SER A 180 8.04 3.20 -7.43
CA SER A 180 7.50 4.12 -8.42
C SER A 180 8.60 5.02 -9.00
N SER A 181 8.46 5.39 -10.29
CA SER A 181 9.39 6.30 -10.97
C SER A 181 9.32 7.76 -10.53
N ILE A 182 8.43 8.10 -9.62
CA ILE A 182 8.23 9.46 -9.12
C ILE A 182 8.48 9.58 -7.62
N THR A 183 8.69 8.47 -6.91
CA THR A 183 8.98 8.43 -5.47
C THR A 183 9.92 7.28 -5.16
N SER A 184 11.19 7.43 -5.52
CA SER A 184 12.21 6.39 -5.29
C SER A 184 13.16 6.71 -4.14
N LEU A 185 13.19 7.97 -3.68
CA LEU A 185 14.32 8.47 -2.88
C LEU A 185 14.31 7.94 -1.45
N SER A 186 13.15 7.85 -0.81
CA SER A 186 13.05 7.32 0.57
C SER A 186 13.45 5.85 0.64
N LEU A 187 13.03 5.03 -0.33
CA LEU A 187 13.46 3.63 -0.41
C LEU A 187 14.96 3.50 -0.65
N LEU A 188 15.52 4.28 -1.59
CA LEU A 188 16.96 4.23 -1.87
C LEU A 188 17.78 4.68 -0.65
N THR A 189 17.32 5.71 0.07
CA THR A 189 17.93 6.15 1.33
C THR A 189 17.86 5.04 2.39
N PHE A 190 16.72 4.37 2.52
CA PHE A 190 16.59 3.22 3.43
C PHE A 190 17.56 2.09 3.07
N VAL A 191 17.69 1.75 1.80
CA VAL A 191 18.62 0.69 1.35
C VAL A 191 20.08 1.06 1.65
N GLU A 192 20.46 2.35 1.54
CA GLU A 192 21.80 2.81 1.95
C GLU A 192 22.07 2.56 3.44
N LEU A 193 21.07 2.74 4.29
CA LEU A 193 21.22 2.52 5.73
C LEU A 193 21.35 1.03 6.09
N ILE A 194 20.79 0.13 5.30
CA ILE A 194 20.78 -1.32 5.57
C ILE A 194 21.69 -2.13 4.65
N GLN A 195 22.46 -1.50 3.78
CA GLN A 195 23.23 -2.18 2.71
C GLN A 195 24.16 -3.30 3.21
N ASP A 196 24.65 -3.18 4.46
CA ASP A 196 25.56 -4.16 5.08
C ASP A 196 24.82 -5.11 6.06
N VAL A 197 23.47 -5.09 6.09
CA VAL A 197 22.68 -5.92 7.00
C VAL A 197 22.36 -7.28 6.38
N LEU A 198 22.00 -7.28 5.10
CA LEU A 198 21.59 -8.48 4.38
C LEU A 198 22.74 -9.03 3.52
N PRO A 199 22.83 -10.34 3.30
CA PRO A 199 23.76 -10.91 2.33
C PRO A 199 23.55 -10.33 0.93
N LYS A 200 24.61 -10.26 0.14
CA LYS A 200 24.57 -9.79 -1.25
C LYS A 200 23.52 -10.56 -2.05
N GLY A 201 22.75 -9.86 -2.88
CA GLY A 201 21.71 -10.45 -3.73
C GLY A 201 20.39 -10.80 -3.04
N VAL A 202 20.30 -10.81 -1.71
CA VAL A 202 19.04 -11.10 -0.99
C VAL A 202 17.99 -10.01 -1.23
N LEU A 203 18.39 -8.75 -1.23
CA LEU A 203 17.58 -7.60 -1.62
C LEU A 203 18.25 -6.87 -2.78
N ASN A 204 17.52 -6.70 -3.88
CA ASN A 204 17.94 -5.91 -5.02
C ASN A 204 16.88 -4.85 -5.30
N VAL A 205 17.29 -3.62 -5.57
CA VAL A 205 16.40 -2.50 -5.88
C VAL A 205 16.79 -1.91 -7.23
N ILE A 206 15.87 -2.02 -8.18
CA ILE A 206 15.96 -1.41 -9.50
C ILE A 206 15.00 -0.23 -9.59
N THR A 207 15.46 0.86 -10.19
CA THR A 207 14.61 2.05 -10.43
C THR A 207 14.21 2.14 -11.89
N GLY A 208 13.33 3.08 -12.21
CA GLY A 208 12.95 3.35 -13.60
C GLY A 208 11.46 3.38 -13.85
N ARG A 209 11.09 3.71 -15.10
CA ARG A 209 9.70 3.84 -15.54
C ARG A 209 8.95 2.52 -15.47
N GLY A 210 7.67 2.57 -15.06
CA GLY A 210 6.78 1.40 -15.05
C GLY A 210 6.65 0.76 -16.44
N SER A 211 6.61 1.58 -17.49
CA SER A 211 6.52 1.14 -18.91
C SER A 211 7.85 0.59 -19.48
N LYS A 212 8.96 0.63 -18.75
CA LYS A 212 10.27 0.09 -19.14
C LYS A 212 10.68 -0.98 -18.13
N SER A 213 11.33 -0.61 -17.03
CA SER A 213 11.81 -1.54 -16.01
C SER A 213 10.70 -2.35 -15.32
N GLY A 214 9.49 -1.77 -15.18
CA GLY A 214 8.33 -2.51 -14.66
C GLY A 214 7.85 -3.61 -15.61
N GLU A 215 7.85 -3.34 -16.92
CA GLU A 215 7.52 -4.34 -17.95
C GLU A 215 8.56 -5.46 -17.98
N PHE A 216 9.86 -5.12 -17.94
CA PHE A 216 10.91 -6.13 -17.91
C PHE A 216 10.79 -7.01 -16.65
N LEU A 217 10.63 -6.41 -15.47
CA LEU A 217 10.52 -7.19 -14.23
C LEU A 217 9.29 -8.10 -14.23
N LYS A 218 8.08 -7.58 -14.56
CA LYS A 218 6.86 -8.40 -14.51
C LYS A 218 6.90 -9.59 -15.47
N ASN A 219 7.59 -9.45 -16.62
CA ASN A 219 7.67 -10.49 -17.65
C ASN A 219 8.88 -11.43 -17.47
N HIS A 220 9.79 -11.14 -16.55
CA HIS A 220 11.00 -11.93 -16.36
C HIS A 220 10.71 -13.36 -15.92
N GLN A 221 11.28 -14.34 -16.66
CA GLN A 221 10.99 -15.77 -16.43
C GLN A 221 11.62 -16.33 -15.14
N GLY A 222 12.64 -15.68 -14.61
CA GLY A 222 13.35 -16.10 -13.40
C GLY A 222 12.67 -15.75 -12.09
N LEU A 223 11.45 -15.19 -12.12
CA LEU A 223 10.66 -14.89 -10.92
C LEU A 223 9.76 -16.07 -10.52
N ASN A 224 9.61 -16.27 -9.23
CA ASN A 224 8.75 -17.30 -8.64
C ASN A 224 7.44 -16.71 -8.07
N LYS A 225 7.36 -15.39 -7.91
CA LYS A 225 6.16 -14.67 -7.45
C LYS A 225 6.20 -13.23 -7.91
N LEU A 226 5.01 -12.64 -8.11
CA LEU A 226 4.82 -11.20 -8.26
C LEU A 226 4.01 -10.65 -7.08
N ALA A 227 4.47 -9.53 -6.52
CA ALA A 227 3.73 -8.77 -5.51
C ALA A 227 3.59 -7.32 -6.00
N PHE A 228 2.36 -6.87 -6.17
CA PHE A 228 2.05 -5.58 -6.77
C PHE A 228 1.08 -4.79 -5.91
N THR A 229 1.35 -3.50 -5.74
CA THR A 229 0.38 -2.52 -5.25
C THR A 229 0.32 -1.35 -6.24
N GLY A 230 -0.88 -0.98 -6.67
CA GLY A 230 -1.08 0.11 -7.62
C GLY A 230 -2.47 0.14 -8.25
N SER A 231 -2.60 0.69 -9.48
CA SER A 231 -3.89 0.79 -10.14
C SER A 231 -4.44 -0.58 -10.57
N THR A 232 -5.78 -0.69 -10.59
CA THR A 232 -6.48 -1.91 -11.03
C THR A 232 -6.14 -2.28 -12.47
N GLU A 233 -5.94 -1.29 -13.36
CA GLU A 233 -5.54 -1.54 -14.75
C GLU A 233 -4.19 -2.27 -14.84
N ILE A 234 -3.19 -1.77 -14.12
CA ILE A 234 -1.85 -2.39 -14.10
C ILE A 234 -1.89 -3.73 -13.36
N GLY A 235 -2.67 -3.83 -12.28
CA GLY A 235 -2.85 -5.09 -11.54
C GLY A 235 -3.36 -6.24 -12.42
N LYS A 236 -4.29 -5.96 -13.34
CA LYS A 236 -4.74 -6.94 -14.34
C LYS A 236 -3.60 -7.42 -15.23
N LYS A 237 -2.73 -6.52 -15.70
CA LYS A 237 -1.54 -6.87 -16.51
C LYS A 237 -0.54 -7.73 -15.73
N ILE A 238 -0.36 -7.45 -14.43
CA ILE A 238 0.48 -8.26 -13.52
C ILE A 238 -0.12 -9.65 -13.33
N ALA A 239 -1.46 -9.76 -13.13
CA ALA A 239 -2.15 -11.04 -13.00
C ALA A 239 -1.98 -11.92 -14.25
N VAL A 240 -2.14 -11.34 -15.44
CA VAL A 240 -1.92 -12.04 -16.72
C VAL A 240 -0.49 -12.54 -16.83
N ALA A 241 0.51 -11.67 -16.58
CA ALA A 241 1.92 -12.06 -16.64
C ALA A 241 2.31 -13.15 -15.62
N ALA A 242 1.68 -13.15 -14.45
CA ALA A 242 1.86 -14.22 -13.46
C ALA A 242 1.23 -15.54 -13.92
N ALA A 243 0.01 -15.48 -14.48
CA ALA A 243 -0.70 -16.66 -14.98
C ALA A 243 0.03 -17.33 -16.15
N GLU A 244 0.58 -16.55 -17.08
CA GLU A 244 1.39 -17.06 -18.21
C GLU A 244 2.64 -17.83 -17.74
N LYS A 245 3.18 -17.49 -16.56
CA LYS A 245 4.33 -18.14 -15.95
C LYS A 245 3.94 -19.22 -14.92
N LEU A 246 2.64 -19.39 -14.62
CA LEU A 246 2.13 -20.26 -13.56
C LEU A 246 2.72 -19.95 -12.17
N ILE A 247 2.97 -18.68 -11.88
CA ILE A 247 3.47 -18.22 -10.58
C ILE A 247 2.38 -17.47 -9.80
N PRO A 248 2.39 -17.50 -8.46
CA PRO A 248 1.44 -16.75 -7.65
C PRO A 248 1.64 -15.24 -7.76
N ALA A 249 0.53 -14.49 -7.67
CA ALA A 249 0.54 -13.04 -7.54
C ALA A 249 -0.28 -12.60 -6.33
N THR A 250 0.22 -11.60 -5.58
CA THR A 250 -0.58 -10.81 -4.64
C THR A 250 -0.76 -9.41 -5.20
N LEU A 251 -2.00 -8.92 -5.19
CA LEU A 251 -2.38 -7.66 -5.82
C LEU A 251 -3.17 -6.83 -4.82
N GLU A 252 -2.70 -5.63 -4.52
CA GLU A 252 -3.41 -4.61 -3.77
C GLU A 252 -3.70 -3.43 -4.71
N LEU A 253 -4.98 -3.16 -4.96
CA LEU A 253 -5.43 -2.30 -6.04
C LEU A 253 -6.30 -1.16 -5.52
N GLY A 254 -6.99 -0.46 -6.42
CA GLY A 254 -7.82 0.68 -6.10
C GLY A 254 -9.04 0.36 -5.24
N GLY A 255 -9.67 1.42 -4.74
CA GLY A 255 -10.88 1.32 -3.94
C GLY A 255 -11.82 2.50 -4.11
N LYS A 256 -13.06 2.32 -3.64
CA LYS A 256 -14.09 3.36 -3.55
C LYS A 256 -14.86 3.17 -2.25
N SER A 257 -14.16 3.29 -1.14
CA SER A 257 -14.65 2.88 0.18
C SER A 257 -15.85 3.71 0.65
N ALA A 258 -16.80 3.01 1.27
CA ALA A 258 -17.97 3.62 1.89
C ALA A 258 -17.67 3.99 3.36
N ASN A 259 -18.00 5.22 3.75
CA ASN A 259 -17.93 5.70 5.12
C ASN A 259 -19.37 5.98 5.58
N ILE A 260 -19.95 5.10 6.39
CA ILE A 260 -21.38 5.06 6.73
C ILE A 260 -21.62 5.68 8.10
N ILE A 261 -22.42 6.75 8.15
CA ILE A 261 -22.74 7.51 9.36
C ILE A 261 -24.23 7.31 9.69
N LEU A 262 -24.51 6.60 10.77
CA LEU A 262 -25.87 6.35 11.24
C LEU A 262 -26.37 7.51 12.12
N ASP A 263 -27.67 7.62 12.29
CA ASP A 263 -28.35 8.71 13.03
C ASP A 263 -27.98 8.75 14.52
N ASP A 264 -27.55 7.63 15.08
CA ASP A 264 -27.08 7.50 16.46
C ASP A 264 -25.56 7.64 16.62
N ALA A 265 -24.83 7.98 15.56
CA ALA A 265 -23.37 8.09 15.61
C ALA A 265 -22.90 9.21 16.56
N ASN A 266 -21.75 8.99 17.21
CA ASN A 266 -21.04 10.10 17.83
C ASN A 266 -20.50 11.02 16.72
N ILE A 267 -21.11 12.19 16.58
CA ILE A 267 -20.87 13.13 15.48
C ILE A 267 -19.40 13.57 15.41
N GLU A 268 -18.75 13.91 16.53
CA GLU A 268 -17.36 14.35 16.52
C GLU A 268 -16.41 13.21 16.08
N LYS A 269 -16.64 11.99 16.53
CA LYS A 269 -15.91 10.80 16.04
C LYS A 269 -16.14 10.53 14.55
N ALA A 270 -17.37 10.71 14.07
CA ALA A 270 -17.69 10.52 12.67
C ALA A 270 -17.01 11.59 11.79
N LEU A 271 -17.00 12.84 12.23
CA LEU A 271 -16.31 13.95 11.56
C LEU A 271 -14.79 13.72 11.49
N ASP A 272 -14.17 13.29 12.60
CA ASP A 272 -12.75 12.91 12.64
C ASP A 272 -12.47 11.75 11.66
N GLY A 273 -13.32 10.72 11.67
CA GLY A 273 -13.22 9.60 10.74
C GLY A 273 -13.40 9.98 9.28
N VAL A 274 -14.26 10.96 8.97
CA VAL A 274 -14.40 11.51 7.61
C VAL A 274 -13.13 12.26 7.21
N GLN A 275 -12.60 13.15 8.06
CA GLN A 275 -11.36 13.88 7.77
C GLN A 275 -10.18 12.93 7.58
N LEU A 276 -9.97 11.99 8.51
CA LEU A 276 -8.91 10.99 8.43
C LEU A 276 -9.09 10.07 7.22
N GLY A 277 -10.33 9.76 6.86
CA GLY A 277 -10.67 8.89 5.73
C GLY A 277 -10.36 9.46 4.37
N ILE A 278 -10.42 10.79 4.19
CA ILE A 278 -10.25 11.41 2.85
C ILE A 278 -9.13 12.45 2.76
N LEU A 279 -8.65 13.01 3.88
CA LEU A 279 -7.62 14.05 3.85
C LEU A 279 -6.22 13.51 4.16
N PHE A 280 -6.12 12.37 4.88
CA PHE A 280 -4.84 11.69 5.10
C PHE A 280 -4.13 11.43 3.77
N ASN A 281 -2.84 11.70 3.71
CA ASN A 281 -2.06 11.64 2.47
C ASN A 281 -2.74 12.35 1.28
N GLN A 282 -3.40 13.49 1.51
CA GLN A 282 -4.11 14.29 0.49
C GLN A 282 -5.17 13.48 -0.28
N GLY A 283 -5.79 12.47 0.35
CA GLY A 283 -6.75 11.56 -0.28
C GLY A 283 -6.13 10.55 -1.25
N GLN A 284 -4.81 10.49 -1.33
CA GLN A 284 -4.07 9.55 -2.18
C GLN A 284 -3.90 8.20 -1.48
N VAL A 285 -5.01 7.62 -1.05
CA VAL A 285 -5.10 6.40 -0.24
C VAL A 285 -6.06 5.43 -0.92
N CYS A 286 -5.62 4.21 -1.17
CA CYS A 286 -6.44 3.19 -1.83
C CYS A 286 -7.75 2.87 -1.07
N CYS A 287 -7.72 2.92 0.25
CA CYS A 287 -8.88 2.71 1.12
C CYS A 287 -9.57 4.01 1.55
N ALA A 288 -9.33 5.15 0.88
CA ALA A 288 -9.94 6.43 1.23
C ALA A 288 -11.46 6.37 1.27
N GLY A 289 -12.07 6.94 2.32
CA GLY A 289 -13.52 7.01 2.54
C GLY A 289 -14.18 8.05 1.64
N SER A 290 -14.07 7.87 0.34
CA SER A 290 -14.47 8.84 -0.68
C SER A 290 -15.97 8.88 -0.96
N ARG A 291 -16.75 7.87 -0.49
CA ARG A 291 -18.23 7.89 -0.47
C ARG A 291 -18.69 7.98 0.96
N ILE A 292 -19.20 9.15 1.37
CA ILE A 292 -19.75 9.38 2.70
C ILE A 292 -21.26 9.17 2.60
N PHE A 293 -21.79 8.14 3.26
CA PHE A 293 -23.22 7.88 3.37
C PHE A 293 -23.70 8.36 4.73
N VAL A 294 -24.71 9.24 4.74
CA VAL A 294 -25.25 9.83 5.98
C VAL A 294 -26.73 9.57 6.06
N GLN A 295 -27.19 9.06 7.21
CA GLN A 295 -28.61 8.81 7.44
C GLN A 295 -29.41 10.11 7.43
N GLU A 296 -30.60 10.10 6.81
CA GLU A 296 -31.37 11.32 6.46
C GLU A 296 -31.65 12.24 7.65
N GLY A 297 -31.87 11.68 8.85
CA GLY A 297 -32.21 12.46 10.04
C GLY A 297 -31.13 13.41 10.55
N ILE A 298 -29.87 13.17 10.17
CA ILE A 298 -28.71 13.98 10.57
C ILE A 298 -27.98 14.60 9.37
N TYR A 299 -28.46 14.36 8.15
CA TYR A 299 -27.72 14.66 6.92
C TYR A 299 -27.36 16.15 6.79
N ASP A 300 -28.33 17.04 6.90
CA ASP A 300 -28.11 18.46 6.62
C ASP A 300 -27.16 19.10 7.65
N ASP A 301 -27.33 18.77 8.94
CA ASP A 301 -26.41 19.19 10.01
C ASP A 301 -25.00 18.63 9.83
N PHE A 302 -24.90 17.37 9.42
CA PHE A 302 -23.61 16.72 9.18
C PHE A 302 -22.86 17.33 7.99
N VAL A 303 -23.56 17.66 6.89
CA VAL A 303 -22.99 18.35 5.71
C VAL A 303 -22.34 19.68 6.12
N GLU A 304 -23.06 20.52 6.88
CA GLU A 304 -22.51 21.80 7.33
C GLU A 304 -21.29 21.65 8.24
N LYS A 305 -21.31 20.65 9.14
CA LYS A 305 -20.15 20.35 10.00
C LYS A 305 -18.93 19.86 9.21
N VAL A 306 -19.11 18.99 8.20
CA VAL A 306 -17.99 18.55 7.32
C VAL A 306 -17.43 19.74 6.55
N LYS A 307 -18.30 20.60 5.99
CA LYS A 307 -17.91 21.82 5.30
C LYS A 307 -17.04 22.72 6.18
N GLU A 308 -17.47 22.98 7.42
CA GLU A 308 -16.69 23.77 8.38
C GLU A 308 -15.31 23.14 8.69
N LYS A 309 -15.27 21.82 8.89
CA LYS A 309 -14.04 21.09 9.18
C LYS A 309 -13.07 21.17 7.99
N PHE A 310 -13.54 20.95 6.76
CA PHE A 310 -12.72 20.98 5.54
C PHE A 310 -12.19 22.39 5.25
N ALA A 311 -13.00 23.44 5.47
CA ALA A 311 -12.59 24.82 5.26
C ALA A 311 -11.45 25.28 6.21
N LYS A 312 -11.27 24.61 7.35
CA LYS A 312 -10.24 24.94 8.36
C LYS A 312 -8.92 24.21 8.16
N ILE A 313 -8.83 23.31 7.19
CA ILE A 313 -7.61 22.52 6.94
C ILE A 313 -6.47 23.42 6.48
N LYS A 314 -5.35 23.34 7.17
CA LYS A 314 -4.13 24.07 6.83
C LYS A 314 -3.39 23.36 5.71
N ILE A 315 -3.41 23.97 4.52
CA ILE A 315 -2.67 23.51 3.35
C ILE A 315 -1.38 24.31 3.26
N GLY A 316 -0.26 23.68 2.96
CA GLY A 316 1.01 24.40 2.87
C GLY A 316 2.23 23.52 2.62
N ASP A 317 3.41 24.06 2.92
CA ASP A 317 4.68 23.36 2.80
C ASP A 317 4.64 22.03 3.59
N PRO A 318 4.92 20.90 2.93
CA PRO A 318 4.93 19.59 3.59
C PRO A 318 5.91 19.49 4.76
N LEU A 319 6.98 20.27 4.78
CA LEU A 319 7.97 20.29 5.86
C LEU A 319 7.59 21.18 7.05
N ASP A 320 6.56 22.02 6.93
CA ASP A 320 6.03 22.75 8.09
C ASP A 320 5.24 21.78 8.98
N PRO A 321 5.61 21.58 10.27
CA PRO A 321 4.92 20.69 11.19
C PRO A 321 3.46 21.06 11.45
N ASN A 322 3.05 22.31 11.14
CA ASN A 322 1.68 22.77 11.25
C ASN A 322 0.83 22.48 10.00
N THR A 323 1.42 22.09 8.90
CA THR A 323 0.70 21.72 7.68
C THR A 323 -0.12 20.46 7.94
N GLN A 324 -1.42 20.51 7.62
CA GLN A 324 -2.34 19.40 7.79
C GLN A 324 -2.55 18.61 6.49
N MET A 325 -2.39 19.25 5.34
CA MET A 325 -2.49 18.63 4.03
C MET A 325 -1.45 19.24 3.09
N GLY A 326 -0.66 18.40 2.45
CA GLY A 326 0.39 18.76 1.50
C GLY A 326 -0.10 18.82 0.05
N SER A 327 0.84 18.66 -0.90
CA SER A 327 0.54 18.65 -2.34
C SER A 327 0.14 17.24 -2.83
N GLN A 328 -0.58 17.17 -3.94
CA GLN A 328 -0.69 15.95 -4.74
C GLN A 328 0.70 15.56 -5.27
N ILE A 329 0.81 14.33 -5.75
CA ILE A 329 2.10 13.80 -6.23
C ILE A 329 2.67 14.57 -7.42
N ASP A 330 1.83 15.09 -8.30
CA ASP A 330 2.22 15.91 -9.45
C ASP A 330 1.03 16.70 -10.00
N ASP A 331 1.29 17.60 -10.96
CA ASP A 331 0.27 18.40 -11.63
C ASP A 331 -0.75 17.54 -12.40
N LYS A 332 -0.34 16.43 -12.97
CA LYS A 332 -1.25 15.52 -13.70
C LYS A 332 -2.31 14.93 -12.79
N GLN A 333 -1.91 14.55 -11.57
CA GLN A 333 -2.85 14.07 -10.57
C GLN A 333 -3.79 15.17 -10.09
N ALA A 334 -3.29 16.39 -9.87
CA ALA A 334 -4.11 17.54 -9.51
C ALA A 334 -5.12 17.88 -10.62
N GLU A 335 -4.71 17.87 -11.89
CA GLU A 335 -5.59 18.06 -13.05
C GLU A 335 -6.65 16.95 -13.16
N LYS A 336 -6.26 15.69 -12.96
CA LYS A 336 -7.20 14.57 -12.92
C LYS A 336 -8.28 14.79 -11.87
N ILE A 337 -7.90 15.22 -10.66
CA ILE A 337 -8.83 15.48 -9.56
C ILE A 337 -9.82 16.59 -9.94
N VAL A 338 -9.33 17.72 -10.44
CA VAL A 338 -10.18 18.84 -10.89
C VAL A 338 -11.13 18.39 -12.00
N ASN A 339 -10.67 17.58 -12.96
CA ASN A 339 -11.52 17.04 -14.00
C ASN A 339 -12.67 16.18 -13.44
N TYR A 340 -12.43 15.36 -12.41
CA TYR A 340 -13.51 14.60 -11.76
C TYR A 340 -14.53 15.50 -11.05
N ILE A 341 -14.08 16.62 -10.48
CA ILE A 341 -14.99 17.61 -9.89
C ILE A 341 -15.87 18.24 -10.99
N GLU A 342 -15.32 18.57 -12.14
CA GLU A 342 -16.08 19.10 -13.28
C GLU A 342 -17.06 18.06 -13.87
N ILE A 343 -16.70 16.77 -13.89
CA ILE A 343 -17.60 15.69 -14.25
C ILE A 343 -18.78 15.61 -13.27
N ALA A 344 -18.51 15.67 -11.97
CA ALA A 344 -19.55 15.66 -10.96
C ALA A 344 -20.54 16.83 -11.08
N LYS A 345 -20.04 18.04 -11.35
CA LYS A 345 -20.89 19.21 -11.62
C LYS A 345 -21.81 19.00 -12.83
N LYS A 346 -21.29 18.38 -13.91
CA LYS A 346 -22.09 18.04 -15.11
C LYS A 346 -23.13 16.96 -14.84
N GLU A 347 -22.88 16.08 -13.87
CA GLU A 347 -23.81 15.05 -13.42
C GLU A 347 -24.82 15.55 -12.34
N GLY A 348 -24.84 16.85 -12.08
CA GLY A 348 -25.77 17.49 -11.12
C GLY A 348 -25.20 17.66 -9.72
N GLY A 349 -23.93 17.38 -9.51
CA GLY A 349 -23.26 17.56 -8.23
C GLY A 349 -23.06 19.03 -7.86
N GLU A 350 -23.31 19.33 -6.58
CA GLU A 350 -23.06 20.62 -5.96
C GLU A 350 -21.77 20.56 -5.13
N VAL A 351 -20.84 21.47 -5.40
CA VAL A 351 -19.60 21.59 -4.61
C VAL A 351 -19.92 22.40 -3.35
N ILE A 352 -19.93 21.74 -2.20
CA ILE A 352 -20.26 22.34 -0.91
C ILE A 352 -19.05 23.12 -0.35
N VAL A 353 -17.82 22.61 -0.58
CA VAL A 353 -16.56 23.26 -0.18
C VAL A 353 -15.43 22.77 -1.10
N GLY A 354 -14.41 23.60 -1.33
CA GLY A 354 -13.27 23.29 -2.17
C GLY A 354 -13.58 23.37 -3.67
N GLY A 355 -13.26 22.32 -4.41
CA GLY A 355 -13.60 22.18 -5.83
C GLY A 355 -12.58 22.75 -6.81
N GLU A 356 -11.40 23.15 -6.34
CA GLU A 356 -10.38 23.82 -7.15
C GLU A 356 -8.96 23.55 -6.63
N ARG A 357 -7.97 23.95 -7.42
CA ARG A 357 -6.57 23.98 -6.96
C ARG A 357 -6.40 25.02 -5.85
N TYR A 358 -5.45 24.75 -4.95
CA TYR A 358 -5.05 25.71 -3.92
C TYR A 358 -3.74 26.39 -4.35
N THR A 359 -3.76 27.70 -4.50
CA THR A 359 -2.63 28.50 -5.01
C THR A 359 -2.18 29.61 -4.04
N GLU A 360 -2.77 29.67 -2.85
CA GLU A 360 -2.47 30.66 -1.83
C GLU A 360 -1.23 30.25 -1.00
N ASN A 361 -0.69 31.16 -0.21
CA ASN A 361 0.39 30.92 0.75
C ASN A 361 1.64 30.27 0.15
N GLY A 362 2.00 30.61 -1.11
CA GLY A 362 3.17 30.05 -1.79
C GLY A 362 2.97 28.67 -2.41
N CYS A 363 1.72 28.19 -2.48
CA CYS A 363 1.37 26.89 -3.09
C CYS A 363 1.11 26.98 -4.60
N ASP A 364 1.28 28.14 -5.21
CA ASP A 364 1.02 28.40 -6.64
C ASP A 364 1.94 27.63 -7.60
N LYS A 365 3.12 27.19 -7.12
CA LYS A 365 4.10 26.40 -7.88
C LYS A 365 3.97 24.90 -7.69
N GLY A 366 3.07 24.45 -6.82
CA GLY A 366 2.90 23.06 -6.46
C GLY A 366 1.55 22.47 -6.86
N ALA A 367 1.43 21.18 -6.73
CA ALA A 367 0.27 20.42 -7.12
C ALA A 367 -0.81 20.35 -6.01
N PHE A 368 -1.25 21.48 -5.46
CA PHE A 368 -2.21 21.49 -4.37
C PHE A 368 -3.66 21.54 -4.84
N VAL A 369 -4.54 20.83 -4.12
CA VAL A 369 -5.99 20.81 -4.34
C VAL A 369 -6.70 21.01 -3.00
N LYS A 370 -7.74 21.82 -2.96
CA LYS A 370 -8.53 22.07 -1.74
C LYS A 370 -9.30 20.82 -1.32
N PRO A 371 -9.45 20.53 0.01
CA PRO A 371 -10.42 19.57 0.50
C PRO A 371 -11.79 19.80 -0.12
N THR A 372 -12.36 18.78 -0.74
CA THR A 372 -13.57 18.95 -1.55
C THR A 372 -14.67 18.01 -1.10
N LEU A 373 -15.85 18.58 -0.84
CA LEU A 373 -17.09 17.85 -0.57
C LEU A 373 -18.10 18.17 -1.66
N ILE A 374 -18.70 17.12 -2.24
CA ILE A 374 -19.72 17.22 -3.29
C ILE A 374 -21.01 16.55 -2.82
N ALA A 375 -22.11 17.28 -2.86
CA ALA A 375 -23.45 16.77 -2.60
C ALA A 375 -24.27 16.69 -3.91
N GLY A 376 -25.54 16.25 -3.83
CA GLY A 376 -26.46 16.23 -4.98
C GLY A 376 -26.20 15.11 -6.01
N VAL A 377 -25.16 14.30 -5.83
CA VAL A 377 -24.90 13.11 -6.64
C VAL A 377 -25.48 11.85 -6.01
N ASN A 378 -25.80 10.84 -6.83
CA ASN A 378 -26.18 9.51 -6.35
C ASN A 378 -25.02 8.52 -6.55
N ASN A 379 -25.21 7.28 -6.06
CA ASN A 379 -24.17 6.25 -6.13
C ASN A 379 -23.82 5.82 -7.57
N GLY A 380 -24.71 6.03 -8.56
CA GLY A 380 -24.46 5.71 -9.98
C GLY A 380 -23.62 6.73 -10.74
N CYS A 381 -23.40 7.93 -10.19
CA CYS A 381 -22.56 8.96 -10.83
C CYS A 381 -21.10 8.50 -10.92
N ARG A 382 -20.39 8.92 -11.97
CA ARG A 382 -18.98 8.53 -12.19
C ARG A 382 -18.08 8.86 -11.00
N ILE A 383 -18.27 10.05 -10.40
CA ILE A 383 -17.48 10.44 -9.24
C ILE A 383 -17.73 9.55 -8.02
N SER A 384 -18.89 8.89 -7.94
CA SER A 384 -19.24 7.94 -6.86
C SER A 384 -18.72 6.53 -7.13
N GLN A 385 -18.40 6.18 -8.39
CA GLN A 385 -17.98 4.86 -8.80
C GLN A 385 -16.49 4.76 -9.11
N GLU A 386 -15.90 5.79 -9.72
CA GLU A 386 -14.51 5.78 -10.17
C GLU A 386 -13.56 6.32 -9.08
N GLU A 387 -12.34 5.77 -9.00
CA GLU A 387 -11.31 6.19 -8.06
C GLU A 387 -10.68 7.52 -8.49
N VAL A 388 -10.95 8.59 -7.73
CA VAL A 388 -10.39 9.93 -7.97
C VAL A 388 -8.93 10.01 -7.51
N PHE A 389 -8.64 9.43 -6.34
CA PHE A 389 -7.32 9.40 -5.69
C PHE A 389 -6.81 10.80 -5.32
N GLY A 390 -7.62 11.53 -4.59
CA GLY A 390 -7.37 12.91 -4.13
C GLY A 390 -8.33 13.31 -3.01
N PRO A 391 -8.24 14.53 -2.46
CA PRO A 391 -8.99 14.98 -1.28
C PRO A 391 -10.43 15.34 -1.64
N VAL A 392 -11.13 14.45 -2.33
CA VAL A 392 -12.49 14.66 -2.83
C VAL A 392 -13.40 13.54 -2.36
N SER A 393 -14.48 13.90 -1.70
CA SER A 393 -15.54 12.97 -1.29
C SER A 393 -16.90 13.42 -1.80
N VAL A 394 -17.75 12.44 -2.02
CA VAL A 394 -19.18 12.65 -2.25
C VAL A 394 -19.92 12.34 -0.97
N ILE A 395 -21.02 13.07 -0.70
CA ILE A 395 -21.90 12.84 0.45
C ILE A 395 -23.30 12.51 -0.04
N ILE A 396 -23.79 11.32 0.34
CA ILE A 396 -25.02 10.72 -0.15
C ILE A 396 -25.93 10.42 1.02
N LYS A 397 -27.20 10.84 0.91
CA LYS A 397 -28.24 10.60 1.90
C LYS A 397 -28.80 9.18 1.74
N PHE A 398 -29.08 8.50 2.86
CA PHE A 398 -29.80 7.22 2.86
C PHE A 398 -30.85 7.17 4.00
N LYS A 399 -31.79 6.22 3.91
CA LYS A 399 -32.89 6.08 4.87
C LYS A 399 -32.76 4.85 5.77
N THR A 400 -32.47 3.70 5.19
CA THR A 400 -32.47 2.41 5.91
C THR A 400 -31.12 1.71 5.82
N ASP A 401 -30.87 0.79 6.76
CA ASP A 401 -29.66 -0.02 6.79
C ASP A 401 -29.53 -0.86 5.51
N GLU A 402 -30.64 -1.41 5.00
CA GLU A 402 -30.69 -2.19 3.75
C GLU A 402 -30.27 -1.34 2.55
N GLU A 403 -30.75 -0.12 2.48
CA GLU A 403 -30.42 0.81 1.40
C GLU A 403 -28.93 1.13 1.39
N VAL A 404 -28.35 1.50 2.54
CA VAL A 404 -26.93 1.87 2.59
C VAL A 404 -26.02 0.68 2.34
N ILE A 405 -26.38 -0.52 2.79
CA ILE A 405 -25.63 -1.75 2.49
C ILE A 405 -25.63 -2.01 0.99
N ALA A 406 -26.82 -1.92 0.35
CA ALA A 406 -26.92 -2.10 -1.09
C ALA A 406 -26.07 -1.09 -1.87
N GLN A 407 -26.14 0.21 -1.51
CA GLN A 407 -25.34 1.27 -2.15
C GLN A 407 -23.84 1.11 -1.87
N ALA A 408 -23.45 0.74 -0.65
CA ALA A 408 -22.04 0.50 -0.33
C ALA A 408 -21.44 -0.63 -1.17
N ASN A 409 -22.21 -1.70 -1.39
CA ASN A 409 -21.82 -2.87 -2.16
C ASN A 409 -21.94 -2.68 -3.69
N ASP A 410 -22.72 -1.71 -4.16
CA ASP A 410 -22.85 -1.35 -5.56
C ASP A 410 -21.61 -0.53 -6.01
N SER A 411 -20.52 -1.24 -6.16
CA SER A 411 -19.22 -0.79 -6.66
C SER A 411 -18.44 -1.97 -7.20
N GLU A 412 -17.61 -1.76 -8.20
CA GLU A 412 -16.67 -2.78 -8.69
C GLU A 412 -15.49 -3.03 -7.71
N TYR A 413 -15.34 -2.16 -6.72
CA TYR A 413 -14.33 -2.22 -5.67
C TYR A 413 -14.86 -2.83 -4.38
N GLY A 414 -13.94 -3.28 -3.52
CA GLY A 414 -14.25 -3.82 -2.22
C GLY A 414 -13.02 -3.83 -1.29
N LEU A 415 -12.28 -2.69 -1.21
CA LEU A 415 -11.06 -2.65 -0.38
C LEU A 415 -11.39 -2.45 1.08
N ALA A 416 -12.09 -1.35 1.42
CA ALA A 416 -12.42 -1.03 2.79
C ALA A 416 -13.79 -0.33 2.93
N GLY A 417 -14.21 -0.15 4.18
CA GLY A 417 -15.38 0.62 4.57
C GLY A 417 -15.34 0.97 6.04
N ALA A 418 -16.21 1.88 6.47
CA ALA A 418 -16.40 2.19 7.89
C ALA A 418 -17.88 2.39 8.24
N VAL A 419 -18.22 2.13 9.50
CA VAL A 419 -19.56 2.34 10.06
C VAL A 419 -19.41 3.08 11.39
N PHE A 420 -20.15 4.18 11.54
CA PHE A 420 -20.21 4.97 12.77
C PHE A 420 -21.60 4.87 13.40
N SER A 421 -21.66 4.34 14.63
CA SER A 421 -22.87 4.17 15.42
C SER A 421 -22.50 3.96 16.89
N THR A 422 -23.33 4.44 17.80
CA THR A 422 -23.24 4.08 19.23
C THR A 422 -23.87 2.71 19.52
N ASN A 423 -24.73 2.21 18.64
CA ASN A 423 -25.28 0.86 18.70
C ASN A 423 -24.33 -0.15 18.03
N ILE A 424 -23.48 -0.78 18.83
CA ILE A 424 -22.46 -1.71 18.34
C ILE A 424 -23.07 -2.92 17.61
N THR A 425 -24.24 -3.40 18.01
CA THR A 425 -24.93 -4.51 17.34
C THR A 425 -25.35 -4.12 15.93
N ARG A 426 -25.95 -2.93 15.76
CA ARG A 426 -26.32 -2.39 14.45
C ARG A 426 -25.10 -2.18 13.57
N ALA A 427 -24.04 -1.56 14.12
CA ALA A 427 -22.80 -1.34 13.39
C ALA A 427 -22.18 -2.65 12.90
N LEU A 428 -22.10 -3.69 13.73
CA LEU A 428 -21.56 -5.00 13.35
C LEU A 428 -22.44 -5.73 12.33
N ASN A 429 -23.77 -5.58 12.39
CA ASN A 429 -24.66 -6.16 11.39
C ASN A 429 -24.44 -5.54 10.01
N ILE A 430 -24.25 -4.22 9.92
CA ILE A 430 -23.89 -3.55 8.66
C ILE A 430 -22.50 -3.96 8.22
N ALA A 431 -21.49 -3.90 9.11
CA ALA A 431 -20.10 -4.21 8.81
C ALA A 431 -19.91 -5.63 8.22
N ARG A 432 -20.68 -6.62 8.71
CA ARG A 432 -20.64 -8.00 8.19
C ARG A 432 -21.24 -8.15 6.80
N ARG A 433 -22.07 -7.22 6.36
CA ARG A 433 -22.78 -7.25 5.08
C ARG A 433 -22.14 -6.36 4.02
N VAL A 434 -21.20 -5.50 4.40
CA VAL A 434 -20.42 -4.70 3.47
C VAL A 434 -19.32 -5.60 2.85
N GLU A 435 -19.31 -5.71 1.53
CA GLU A 435 -18.46 -6.60 0.74
C GLU A 435 -17.07 -6.02 0.52
N THR A 436 -16.31 -5.87 1.59
CA THR A 436 -14.94 -5.33 1.58
C THR A 436 -14.01 -6.18 2.44
N GLY A 437 -12.73 -6.13 2.12
CA GLY A 437 -11.73 -6.89 2.88
C GLY A 437 -11.44 -6.33 4.26
N ARG A 438 -11.76 -5.05 4.49
CA ARG A 438 -11.64 -4.39 5.79
C ARG A 438 -12.84 -3.49 6.09
N VAL A 439 -13.36 -3.57 7.31
CA VAL A 439 -14.36 -2.62 7.81
C VAL A 439 -13.92 -2.09 9.17
N TRP A 440 -13.92 -0.79 9.31
CA TRP A 440 -13.75 -0.11 10.60
C TRP A 440 -15.09 0.18 11.26
N VAL A 441 -15.12 0.13 12.58
CA VAL A 441 -16.29 0.56 13.37
C VAL A 441 -15.84 1.68 14.31
N ASN A 442 -16.48 2.84 14.20
CA ASN A 442 -16.21 4.04 14.98
C ASN A 442 -14.75 4.55 14.91
N THR A 443 -14.07 4.29 13.80
CA THR A 443 -12.71 4.78 13.47
C THR A 443 -12.48 4.69 11.97
N TYR A 444 -11.34 5.24 11.48
CA TYR A 444 -10.89 5.11 10.08
C TYR A 444 -9.37 5.02 10.01
N ASN A 445 -8.83 4.44 8.93
CA ASN A 445 -7.39 4.34 8.60
C ASN A 445 -6.49 3.72 9.69
N GLN A 446 -7.06 3.00 10.67
CA GLN A 446 -6.27 2.22 11.60
C GLN A 446 -5.88 0.88 10.95
N ILE A 447 -4.60 0.72 10.62
CA ILE A 447 -4.10 -0.46 9.89
C ILE A 447 -2.94 -1.07 10.69
N PRO A 448 -3.22 -1.69 11.85
CA PRO A 448 -2.16 -2.32 12.63
C PRO A 448 -1.57 -3.53 11.88
N GLU A 449 -0.28 -3.76 12.07
CA GLU A 449 0.52 -4.79 11.42
C GLU A 449 0.00 -6.23 11.63
N HIS A 450 -0.74 -6.44 12.72
CA HIS A 450 -1.33 -7.74 13.08
C HIS A 450 -2.78 -7.93 12.58
N ALA A 451 -3.28 -7.06 11.72
CA ALA A 451 -4.61 -7.19 11.12
C ALA A 451 -4.49 -7.26 9.59
N PRO A 452 -5.10 -8.28 8.94
CA PRO A 452 -4.95 -8.47 7.50
C PRO A 452 -5.55 -7.30 6.73
N PHE A 453 -4.88 -6.89 5.66
CA PHE A 453 -5.32 -5.87 4.73
C PHE A 453 -5.41 -6.44 3.32
N GLY A 454 -6.46 -6.08 2.58
CA GLY A 454 -6.64 -6.49 1.19
C GLY A 454 -8.08 -6.46 0.75
N GLY A 455 -8.29 -6.45 -0.56
CA GLY A 455 -9.58 -6.19 -1.17
C GLY A 455 -10.40 -7.43 -1.53
N TYR A 456 -11.70 -7.20 -1.72
CA TYR A 456 -12.64 -8.03 -2.46
C TYR A 456 -12.77 -7.49 -3.90
N LYS A 457 -13.48 -8.17 -4.76
CA LYS A 457 -13.82 -7.73 -6.13
C LYS A 457 -12.56 -7.27 -6.89
N LYS A 458 -12.60 -6.11 -7.56
CA LYS A 458 -11.45 -5.56 -8.31
C LYS A 458 -10.41 -4.82 -7.46
N SER A 459 -10.54 -4.85 -6.14
CA SER A 459 -9.57 -4.22 -5.23
C SER A 459 -8.38 -5.10 -4.90
N GLY A 460 -8.36 -6.37 -5.28
CA GLY A 460 -7.14 -7.15 -5.15
C GLY A 460 -7.32 -8.65 -5.00
N ILE A 461 -6.18 -9.34 -4.91
CA ILE A 461 -6.04 -10.79 -4.72
C ILE A 461 -4.99 -11.02 -3.63
N GLY A 462 -5.32 -11.82 -2.62
CA GLY A 462 -4.45 -12.06 -1.47
C GLY A 462 -4.67 -11.06 -0.34
N ARG A 463 -3.74 -11.04 0.59
CA ARG A 463 -3.74 -10.13 1.73
C ARG A 463 -2.32 -9.65 1.99
N GLU A 464 -2.20 -8.42 2.48
CA GLU A 464 -0.98 -7.83 3.03
C GLU A 464 -1.09 -7.76 4.56
N THR A 465 0.01 -7.50 5.25
CA THR A 465 0.10 -7.46 6.71
C THR A 465 -0.34 -8.78 7.37
N HIS A 466 -0.41 -8.83 8.73
CA HIS A 466 -0.79 -10.04 9.46
C HIS A 466 0.02 -11.28 9.06
N LYS A 467 0.10 -12.29 9.94
CA LYS A 467 0.82 -13.54 9.64
C LYS A 467 0.31 -14.29 8.40
N VAL A 468 -0.93 -14.03 7.97
CA VAL A 468 -1.52 -14.66 6.78
C VAL A 468 -0.71 -14.39 5.50
N ILE A 469 0.02 -13.26 5.42
CA ILE A 469 0.87 -12.95 4.26
C ILE A 469 2.01 -13.95 4.08
N LEU A 470 2.48 -14.61 5.16
CA LEU A 470 3.52 -15.63 5.08
C LEU A 470 3.07 -16.83 4.22
N GLU A 471 1.76 -17.12 4.18
CA GLU A 471 1.19 -18.15 3.29
C GLU A 471 1.34 -17.78 1.81
N HIS A 472 1.33 -16.49 1.50
CA HIS A 472 1.54 -15.98 0.14
C HIS A 472 3.03 -15.90 -0.25
N TYR A 473 3.96 -16.01 0.70
CA TYR A 473 5.41 -16.02 0.48
C TYR A 473 6.05 -17.39 0.75
N SER A 474 5.24 -18.42 0.97
CA SER A 474 5.69 -19.79 1.16
C SER A 474 4.86 -20.76 0.33
N GLN A 475 5.39 -21.97 0.15
CA GLN A 475 4.69 -23.09 -0.45
C GLN A 475 4.73 -24.29 0.49
N MET A 476 3.67 -25.08 0.49
CA MET A 476 3.58 -26.28 1.34
C MET A 476 4.23 -27.47 0.67
N LYS A 477 5.04 -28.21 1.44
CA LYS A 477 5.55 -29.53 1.06
C LYS A 477 5.02 -30.57 2.04
N ASN A 478 4.41 -31.63 1.53
CA ASN A 478 4.07 -32.80 2.34
C ASN A 478 5.19 -33.82 2.23
N ILE A 479 5.61 -34.38 3.36
CA ILE A 479 6.49 -35.52 3.46
C ILE A 479 5.69 -36.64 4.16
N LEU A 480 5.36 -37.68 3.42
CA LEU A 480 4.72 -38.87 3.97
C LEU A 480 5.81 -39.90 4.28
N ILE A 481 5.86 -40.33 5.52
CA ILE A 481 6.85 -41.29 6.04
C ILE A 481 6.14 -42.59 6.36
N ASP A 482 6.58 -43.69 5.74
CA ASP A 482 6.23 -45.04 6.15
C ASP A 482 7.21 -45.50 7.23
N LEU A 483 6.71 -45.81 8.40
CA LEU A 483 7.46 -46.26 9.58
C LEU A 483 7.49 -47.80 9.68
N SER A 484 6.84 -48.51 8.75
CA SER A 484 6.79 -49.98 8.74
C SER A 484 7.82 -50.57 7.76
N ASP A 485 8.14 -51.84 7.95
CA ASP A 485 8.94 -52.64 7.02
C ASP A 485 8.06 -53.38 5.98
N ASP A 486 6.77 -53.09 5.95
CA ASP A 486 5.82 -53.76 5.08
C ASP A 486 6.00 -53.33 3.61
N VAL A 487 5.87 -54.27 2.71
CA VAL A 487 5.78 -53.99 1.26
C VAL A 487 4.33 -53.85 0.84
N SER A 488 4.04 -52.96 -0.10
CA SER A 488 2.66 -52.72 -0.56
C SER A 488 1.97 -53.98 -1.15
N GLY A 489 2.76 -54.92 -1.65
CA GLY A 489 2.25 -56.15 -2.30
C GLY A 489 1.43 -55.89 -3.59
N PHE A 490 1.35 -54.66 -4.05
CA PHE A 490 0.43 -54.28 -5.13
C PHE A 490 0.84 -54.83 -6.50
N TYR A 491 2.13 -55.10 -6.68
CA TYR A 491 2.71 -55.63 -7.93
C TYR A 491 3.34 -57.05 -7.75
N ASN A 492 3.08 -57.68 -6.65
CA ASN A 492 3.57 -59.06 -6.36
C ASN A 492 2.57 -60.13 -6.83
#